data_7f881e72d6c29413965b4a8c80b4bbca
#
_entry.id   7f881e72d6c29413965b4a8c80b4bbca
#
_cell.length_a   1.000
_cell.length_b   1.000
_cell.length_c   1.000
_cell.angle_alpha   90.00
_cell.angle_beta   90.00
_cell.angle_gamma   90.00
#
_symmetry.space_group_name_H-M   'P 1'
#
loop_
_entity.id
_entity.type
_entity.pdbx_description
1 polymer ?
#
loop_
_entity_poly.entity_id
_entity_poly.type
_entity_poly.pdbx_seq_one_letter_code
_entity_poly.pdbx_strand_id
1 'polypeptide(L)'
;EGYIQKARGREALVLDREKVVFPVSGLTSFQELAEAEGYHTRTEVVLLESVRGSRELMKALDLTRDEEAWRLYRVREIEGERVILDKDFLSRKYVPRLQEENCTGSLYKYLEEELGLKIGCAQKEITACRPSEEDRRYLDLGKNDIVIAVRSYVYLENGALFQHTESRHRWDRFRFVDFARRVRV
;
A
#
# COMPACT_ATOMS: atom_id res chain seq x y z
N GLU A 1 19.79 -6.88 -0.01
CA GLU A 1 20.37 -8.09 -0.65
C GLU A 1 19.27 -8.84 -1.43
N GLY A 2 18.94 -8.47 -2.61
CA GLY A 2 17.94 -9.10 -3.48
C GLY A 2 18.18 -8.79 -4.96
N TYR A 3 19.26 -8.05 -5.25
CA TYR A 3 19.54 -7.51 -6.59
C TYR A 3 20.39 -8.42 -7.48
N ILE A 4 21.01 -9.44 -6.91
CA ILE A 4 21.89 -10.35 -7.63
C ILE A 4 21.54 -11.79 -7.26
N GLN A 5 20.97 -12.53 -8.19
CA GLN A 5 20.82 -13.97 -8.04
C GLN A 5 22.07 -14.67 -8.53
N LYS A 6 22.92 -15.20 -7.61
CA LYS A 6 24.03 -16.08 -7.93
C LYS A 6 23.56 -17.53 -7.94
N ALA A 7 23.51 -18.16 -9.10
CA ALA A 7 23.50 -19.61 -9.22
C ALA A 7 24.92 -20.10 -9.48
N ARG A 8 25.34 -21.18 -8.80
CA ARG A 8 26.70 -21.76 -8.95
C ARG A 8 26.92 -22.13 -10.42
N GLY A 9 27.87 -21.46 -11.09
CA GLY A 9 28.24 -21.71 -12.49
C GLY A 9 27.40 -20.99 -13.55
N ARG A 10 26.61 -19.95 -13.21
CA ARG A 10 25.88 -19.09 -14.16
C ARG A 10 26.13 -17.62 -13.89
N GLU A 11 25.94 -16.79 -14.94
CA GLU A 11 26.02 -15.34 -14.82
C GLU A 11 25.02 -14.80 -13.78
N ALA A 12 25.43 -13.74 -13.07
CA ALA A 12 24.57 -13.07 -12.12
C ALA A 12 23.50 -12.27 -12.87
N LEU A 13 22.22 -12.53 -12.58
CA LEU A 13 21.11 -11.76 -13.12
C LEU A 13 21.01 -10.44 -12.35
N VAL A 14 21.26 -9.31 -13.01
CA VAL A 14 21.01 -7.97 -12.47
C VAL A 14 19.55 -7.63 -12.75
N LEU A 15 18.78 -7.33 -11.72
CA LEU A 15 17.39 -6.91 -11.86
C LEU A 15 17.33 -5.45 -12.30
N ASP A 16 16.43 -5.17 -13.26
CA ASP A 16 16.18 -3.84 -13.81
C ASP A 16 15.68 -2.87 -12.73
N ARG A 17 16.31 -1.67 -12.65
CA ARG A 17 16.04 -0.65 -11.63
C ARG A 17 14.92 0.34 -11.99
N GLU A 18 14.37 0.28 -13.20
CA GLU A 18 13.37 1.26 -13.64
C GLU A 18 11.99 1.08 -12.99
N LYS A 19 11.76 -0.04 -12.30
CA LYS A 19 10.46 -0.35 -11.67
C LYS A 19 10.60 -0.55 -10.18
N VAL A 20 9.68 0.05 -9.42
CA VAL A 20 9.59 -0.13 -7.97
C VAL A 20 9.19 -1.58 -7.66
N VAL A 21 10.01 -2.26 -6.86
CA VAL A 21 9.74 -3.64 -6.43
C VAL A 21 8.92 -3.60 -5.15
N PHE A 22 7.69 -4.11 -5.21
CA PHE A 22 6.82 -4.22 -4.02
C PHE A 22 6.94 -5.62 -3.41
N PRO A 23 7.37 -5.74 -2.13
CA PRO A 23 7.36 -7.03 -1.44
C PRO A 23 5.90 -7.41 -1.13
N VAL A 24 5.42 -8.50 -1.74
CA VAL A 24 4.06 -8.98 -1.46
C VAL A 24 4.01 -9.85 -0.24
N SER A 25 5.07 -10.60 0.06
CA SER A 25 5.18 -11.48 1.22
C SER A 25 5.50 -10.76 2.54
N GLY A 26 5.71 -9.42 2.52
CA GLY A 26 5.97 -8.60 3.71
C GLY A 26 5.00 -7.43 3.84
N LEU A 27 4.82 -6.95 5.07
CA LEU A 27 4.19 -5.68 5.37
C LEU A 27 5.31 -4.64 5.53
N THR A 28 5.51 -3.83 4.50
CA THR A 28 6.49 -2.75 4.48
C THR A 28 5.79 -1.46 4.10
N SER A 29 6.08 -0.38 4.80
CA SER A 29 5.52 0.92 4.45
C SER A 29 6.14 1.44 3.15
N PHE A 30 5.43 2.33 2.45
CA PHE A 30 5.95 2.98 1.25
C PHE A 30 7.27 3.72 1.54
N GLN A 31 7.37 4.38 2.69
CA GLN A 31 8.57 5.14 3.07
C GLN A 31 9.78 4.21 3.30
N GLU A 32 9.60 3.12 4.05
CA GLU A 32 10.67 2.12 4.26
C GLU A 32 11.16 1.55 2.93
N LEU A 33 10.23 1.29 2.00
CA LEU A 33 10.59 0.82 0.67
C LEU A 33 11.37 1.87 -0.11
N ALA A 34 10.91 3.12 -0.10
CA ALA A 34 11.54 4.22 -0.80
C ALA A 34 12.96 4.50 -0.27
N GLU A 35 13.15 4.47 1.05
CA GLU A 35 14.45 4.63 1.71
C GLU A 35 15.41 3.48 1.35
N ALA A 36 14.92 2.24 1.38
CA ALA A 36 15.71 1.06 1.02
C ALA A 36 16.19 1.07 -0.43
N GLU A 37 15.39 1.60 -1.34
CA GLU A 37 15.67 1.69 -2.77
C GLU A 37 16.37 2.99 -3.18
N GLY A 38 16.42 4.00 -2.28
CA GLY A 38 17.04 5.30 -2.52
C GLY A 38 16.25 6.20 -3.48
N TYR A 39 14.92 6.07 -3.53
CA TYR A 39 14.06 6.92 -4.35
C TYR A 39 13.77 8.26 -3.70
N HIS A 40 13.73 9.34 -4.51
CA HIS A 40 13.14 10.60 -4.10
C HIS A 40 11.62 10.51 -4.16
N THR A 41 10.98 10.62 -3.01
CA THR A 41 9.54 10.44 -2.91
C THR A 41 8.86 11.61 -2.22
N ARG A 42 7.59 11.84 -2.59
CA ARG A 42 6.70 12.78 -1.92
C ARG A 42 5.34 12.13 -1.72
N THR A 43 4.73 12.41 -0.58
CA THR A 43 3.34 12.00 -0.29
C THR A 43 2.47 13.24 -0.15
N GLU A 44 1.39 13.26 -0.90
CA GLU A 44 0.34 14.28 -0.81
C GLU A 44 -0.93 13.64 -0.26
N VAL A 45 -1.49 14.20 0.83
CA VAL A 45 -2.79 13.81 1.36
C VAL A 45 -3.85 14.56 0.57
N VAL A 46 -4.69 13.85 -0.19
CA VAL A 46 -5.74 14.45 -1.03
C VAL A 46 -7.13 14.34 -0.43
N LEU A 47 -7.29 13.46 0.57
CA LEU A 47 -8.51 13.32 1.35
C LEU A 47 -8.19 12.74 2.72
N LEU A 48 -8.71 13.35 3.78
CA LEU A 48 -8.74 12.80 5.13
C LEU A 48 -10.06 13.20 5.79
N GLU A 49 -10.92 12.23 6.05
CA GLU A 49 -12.22 12.46 6.68
C GLU A 49 -12.65 11.30 7.57
N SER A 50 -13.52 11.58 8.53
CA SER A 50 -14.21 10.53 9.30
C SER A 50 -15.48 10.13 8.59
N VAL A 51 -15.68 8.82 8.41
CA VAL A 51 -16.86 8.25 7.73
C VAL A 51 -17.55 7.23 8.62
N ARG A 52 -18.90 7.13 8.49
CA ARG A 52 -19.74 6.21 9.23
C ARG A 52 -20.79 5.59 8.30
N GLY A 53 -21.12 4.33 8.52
CA GLY A 53 -22.30 3.68 7.96
C GLY A 53 -22.34 3.51 6.45
N SER A 54 -21.23 3.71 5.73
CA SER A 54 -21.19 3.43 4.29
C SER A 54 -21.10 1.92 4.03
N ARG A 55 -21.78 1.44 2.96
CA ARG A 55 -21.68 0.02 2.56
C ARG A 55 -20.26 -0.40 2.23
N GLU A 56 -19.48 0.48 1.63
CA GLU A 56 -18.09 0.28 1.30
C GLU A 56 -17.26 0.03 2.55
N LEU A 57 -17.43 0.88 3.57
CA LEU A 57 -16.77 0.79 4.84
C LEU A 57 -17.08 -0.50 5.60
N MET A 58 -18.40 -0.83 5.70
CA MET A 58 -18.84 -2.06 6.36
C MET A 58 -18.25 -3.30 5.71
N LYS A 59 -18.17 -3.31 4.37
CA LYS A 59 -17.57 -4.42 3.62
C LYS A 59 -16.04 -4.47 3.76
N ALA A 60 -15.38 -3.31 3.76
CA ALA A 60 -13.92 -3.22 3.78
C ALA A 60 -13.31 -3.59 5.14
N LEU A 61 -13.98 -3.25 6.25
CA LEU A 61 -13.46 -3.40 7.61
C LEU A 61 -14.34 -4.28 8.52
N ASP A 62 -15.37 -4.93 7.97
CA ASP A 62 -16.34 -5.71 8.75
C ASP A 62 -16.95 -4.90 9.91
N LEU A 63 -17.20 -3.61 9.67
CA LEU A 63 -17.74 -2.70 10.66
C LEU A 63 -19.26 -2.72 10.68
N THR A 64 -19.82 -2.48 11.85
CA THR A 64 -21.26 -2.21 12.02
C THR A 64 -21.61 -0.82 11.51
N ARG A 65 -22.93 -0.53 11.38
CA ARG A 65 -23.41 0.75 10.86
C ARG A 65 -23.05 1.95 11.74
N ASP A 66 -22.84 1.73 13.03
CA ASP A 66 -22.55 2.78 14.00
C ASP A 66 -21.05 3.02 14.23
N GLU A 67 -20.20 2.13 13.73
CA GLU A 67 -18.76 2.28 13.84
C GLU A 67 -18.21 3.25 12.79
N GLU A 68 -17.15 3.93 13.18
CA GLU A 68 -16.50 4.96 12.37
C GLU A 68 -15.13 4.49 11.87
N ALA A 69 -14.75 4.99 10.71
CA ALA A 69 -13.38 4.86 10.21
C ALA A 69 -12.89 6.17 9.62
N TRP A 70 -11.59 6.29 9.53
CA TRP A 70 -10.93 7.26 8.68
C TRP A 70 -10.96 6.77 7.24
N ARG A 71 -11.31 7.68 6.31
CA ARG A 71 -11.06 7.54 4.88
C ARG A 71 -9.89 8.45 4.56
N LEU A 72 -8.79 7.87 4.09
CA LEU A 72 -7.56 8.57 3.79
C LEU A 72 -7.12 8.24 2.35
N TYR A 73 -6.97 9.26 1.50
CA TYR A 73 -6.41 9.11 0.17
C TYR A 73 -5.09 9.85 0.08
N ARG A 74 -4.06 9.15 -0.42
CA ARG A 74 -2.71 9.69 -0.56
C ARG A 74 -2.18 9.41 -1.95
N VAL A 75 -1.61 10.43 -2.56
CA VAL A 75 -0.87 10.29 -3.81
C VAL A 75 0.61 10.16 -3.49
N ARG A 76 1.24 9.15 -4.06
CA ARG A 76 2.68 8.92 -3.93
C ARG A 76 3.38 9.31 -5.21
N GLU A 77 4.28 10.24 -5.09
CA GLU A 77 5.17 10.68 -6.14
C GLU A 77 6.53 10.01 -5.98
N ILE A 78 7.08 9.49 -7.07
CA ILE A 78 8.41 8.88 -7.13
C ILE A 78 9.13 9.53 -8.30
N GLU A 79 10.30 10.13 -8.04
CA GLU A 79 11.11 10.86 -9.05
C GLU A 79 10.30 11.90 -9.83
N GLY A 80 9.40 12.61 -9.14
CA GLY A 80 8.56 13.67 -9.73
C GLY A 80 7.33 13.18 -10.49
N GLU A 81 7.04 11.88 -10.52
CA GLU A 81 5.85 11.31 -11.15
C GLU A 81 4.86 10.76 -10.12
N ARG A 82 3.58 11.04 -10.29
CA ARG A 82 2.48 10.50 -9.47
C ARG A 82 2.16 9.09 -9.92
N VAL A 83 2.65 8.11 -9.15
CA VAL A 83 2.64 6.69 -9.56
C VAL A 83 1.71 5.80 -8.75
N ILE A 84 1.33 6.21 -7.51
CA ILE A 84 0.46 5.41 -6.65
C ILE A 84 -0.62 6.31 -6.06
N LEU A 85 -1.87 5.82 -6.06
CA LEU A 85 -2.98 6.35 -5.28
C LEU A 85 -3.37 5.33 -4.23
N ASP A 86 -3.02 5.60 -2.97
CA ASP A 86 -3.45 4.81 -1.82
C ASP A 86 -4.81 5.30 -1.32
N LYS A 87 -5.76 4.38 -1.16
CA LYS A 87 -7.07 4.59 -0.56
C LYS A 87 -7.17 3.72 0.67
N ASP A 88 -7.08 4.33 1.84
CA ASP A 88 -7.11 3.63 3.12
C ASP A 88 -8.43 3.84 3.84
N PHE A 89 -8.93 2.79 4.46
CA PHE A 89 -9.90 2.85 5.55
C PHE A 89 -9.22 2.33 6.82
N LEU A 90 -9.30 3.11 7.91
CA LEU A 90 -8.75 2.73 9.21
C LEU A 90 -9.84 2.83 10.28
N SER A 91 -10.07 1.75 11.01
CA SER A 91 -11.07 1.72 12.09
C SER A 91 -10.70 2.71 13.20
N ARG A 92 -11.61 3.64 13.51
CA ARG A 92 -11.40 4.64 14.59
C ARG A 92 -11.36 4.01 15.98
N LYS A 93 -11.84 2.80 16.13
CA LYS A 93 -11.69 2.01 17.36
C LYS A 93 -10.21 1.79 17.71
N TYR A 94 -9.37 1.57 16.70
CA TYR A 94 -7.93 1.32 16.88
C TYR A 94 -7.09 2.55 16.57
N VAL A 95 -7.57 3.42 15.70
CA VAL A 95 -6.90 4.68 15.32
C VAL A 95 -7.80 5.85 15.71
N PRO A 96 -7.87 6.23 17.01
CA PRO A 96 -8.81 7.24 17.52
C PRO A 96 -8.52 8.64 16.98
N ARG A 97 -7.27 8.90 16.63
CA ARG A 97 -6.80 10.18 16.10
C ARG A 97 -5.98 9.94 14.85
N LEU A 98 -6.16 10.79 13.84
CA LEU A 98 -5.35 10.80 12.64
C LEU A 98 -5.34 12.23 12.10
N GLN A 99 -4.16 12.78 11.88
CA GLN A 99 -3.94 14.12 11.34
C GLN A 99 -3.14 14.01 10.05
N GLU A 100 -3.17 15.04 9.23
CA GLU A 100 -2.51 15.04 7.93
C GLU A 100 -0.99 14.84 8.06
N GLU A 101 -0.39 15.41 9.11
CA GLU A 101 1.04 15.29 9.41
C GLU A 101 1.46 13.83 9.65
N ASN A 102 0.59 13.02 10.27
CA ASN A 102 0.84 11.59 10.49
C ASN A 102 0.75 10.78 9.18
N CYS A 103 0.11 11.34 8.14
CA CYS A 103 -0.18 10.65 6.88
C CYS A 103 0.83 10.95 5.78
N THR A 104 1.57 12.05 5.86
CA THR A 104 2.60 12.45 4.87
C THR A 104 3.89 11.65 5.02
N GLY A 105 4.19 11.17 6.22
CA GLY A 105 5.30 10.27 6.52
C GLY A 105 4.92 8.78 6.46
N SER A 106 5.60 7.97 7.30
CA SER A 106 5.24 6.57 7.47
C SER A 106 4.03 6.41 8.38
N LEU A 107 2.88 6.07 7.78
CA LEU A 107 1.67 5.79 8.55
C LEU A 107 1.89 4.62 9.54
N TYR A 108 2.62 3.57 9.15
CA TYR A 108 2.89 2.45 10.04
C TYR A 108 3.75 2.85 11.24
N LYS A 109 4.73 3.73 11.04
CA LYS A 109 5.51 4.27 12.16
C LYS A 109 4.62 4.98 13.18
N TYR A 110 3.69 5.83 12.72
CA TYR A 110 2.71 6.46 13.61
C TYR A 110 1.84 5.43 14.34
N LEU A 111 1.31 4.43 13.62
CA LEU A 111 0.43 3.41 14.20
C LEU A 111 1.16 2.56 15.24
N GLU A 112 2.41 2.20 15.00
CA GLU A 112 3.18 1.31 15.88
C GLU A 112 3.87 2.08 17.01
N GLU A 113 4.57 3.19 16.72
CA GLU A 113 5.37 3.91 17.72
C GLU A 113 4.53 4.87 18.58
N GLU A 114 3.53 5.57 18.00
CA GLU A 114 2.74 6.55 18.75
C GLU A 114 1.44 5.96 19.31
N LEU A 115 0.75 5.09 18.55
CA LEU A 115 -0.49 4.45 19.03
C LEU A 115 -0.25 3.08 19.68
N GLY A 116 0.97 2.52 19.58
CA GLY A 116 1.33 1.24 20.18
C GLY A 116 0.61 0.04 19.58
N LEU A 117 0.12 0.15 18.34
CA LEU A 117 -0.54 -0.96 17.65
C LEU A 117 0.49 -2.02 17.27
N LYS A 118 0.12 -3.28 17.44
CA LYS A 118 0.93 -4.43 16.99
C LYS A 118 0.33 -4.98 15.72
N ILE A 119 0.90 -4.61 14.59
CA ILE A 119 0.47 -5.07 13.28
C ILE A 119 0.97 -6.50 13.08
N GLY A 120 0.06 -7.45 12.83
CA GLY A 120 0.37 -8.87 12.73
C GLY A 120 0.58 -9.34 11.30
N CYS A 121 -0.46 -9.27 10.49
CA CYS A 121 -0.41 -9.77 9.12
C CYS A 121 -1.37 -9.03 8.19
N ALA A 122 -1.23 -9.27 6.89
CA ALA A 122 -2.19 -8.81 5.91
C ALA A 122 -2.51 -9.90 4.89
N GLN A 123 -3.78 -9.94 4.48
CA GLN A 123 -4.18 -10.63 3.27
C GLN A 123 -4.07 -9.64 2.12
N LYS A 124 -3.36 -10.00 1.06
CA LYS A 124 -3.19 -9.15 -0.13
C LYS A 124 -3.77 -9.81 -1.38
N GLU A 125 -4.42 -9.00 -2.21
CA GLU A 125 -4.94 -9.38 -3.52
C GLU A 125 -4.40 -8.38 -4.55
N ILE A 126 -3.86 -8.89 -5.67
CA ILE A 126 -3.33 -8.08 -6.77
C ILE A 126 -4.15 -8.34 -8.01
N THR A 127 -4.70 -7.28 -8.60
CA THR A 127 -5.52 -7.37 -9.80
C THR A 127 -5.16 -6.26 -10.80
N ALA A 128 -5.33 -6.55 -12.09
CA ALA A 128 -5.27 -5.52 -13.13
C ALA A 128 -6.68 -5.04 -13.45
N CYS A 129 -6.88 -3.74 -13.55
CA CYS A 129 -8.18 -3.16 -13.84
C CYS A 129 -8.06 -1.88 -14.68
N ARG A 130 -9.19 -1.43 -15.23
CA ARG A 130 -9.23 -0.14 -15.94
C ARG A 130 -9.13 1.00 -14.94
N PRO A 131 -8.48 2.13 -15.31
CA PRO A 131 -8.44 3.32 -14.49
C PRO A 131 -9.84 3.88 -14.20
N SER A 132 -10.07 4.24 -12.95
CA SER A 132 -11.22 5.04 -12.52
C SER A 132 -11.02 6.53 -12.88
N GLU A 133 -12.04 7.36 -12.66
CA GLU A 133 -11.92 8.82 -12.77
C GLU A 133 -10.92 9.39 -11.76
N GLU A 134 -10.87 8.82 -10.54
CA GLU A 134 -9.91 9.21 -9.52
C GLU A 134 -8.47 8.86 -9.93
N ASP A 135 -8.24 7.69 -10.52
CA ASP A 135 -6.92 7.33 -11.04
C ASP A 135 -6.45 8.33 -12.10
N ARG A 136 -7.34 8.70 -13.01
CA ARG A 136 -7.03 9.70 -14.05
C ARG A 136 -6.79 11.09 -13.49
N ARG A 137 -7.43 11.43 -12.37
CA ARG A 137 -7.26 12.73 -11.71
C ARG A 137 -5.96 12.81 -10.91
N TYR A 138 -5.56 11.72 -10.27
CA TYR A 138 -4.49 11.74 -9.28
C TYR A 138 -3.19 11.10 -9.75
N LEU A 139 -3.19 10.29 -10.81
CA LEU A 139 -2.01 9.62 -11.32
C LEU A 139 -1.61 10.18 -12.70
N ASP A 140 -0.32 10.19 -12.97
CA ASP A 140 0.22 10.59 -14.28
C ASP A 140 0.12 9.41 -15.27
N LEU A 141 -1.12 9.00 -15.59
CA LEU A 141 -1.38 7.82 -16.40
C LEU A 141 -1.06 8.01 -17.89
N GLY A 142 -1.09 9.25 -18.39
CA GLY A 142 -0.93 9.53 -19.82
C GLY A 142 -2.00 8.78 -20.65
N LYS A 143 -1.55 7.93 -21.58
CA LYS A 143 -2.43 7.08 -22.42
C LYS A 143 -2.65 5.68 -21.83
N ASN A 144 -2.14 5.41 -20.63
CA ASN A 144 -2.30 4.12 -19.97
C ASN A 144 -3.78 3.86 -19.67
N ASP A 145 -4.24 2.67 -20.01
CA ASP A 145 -5.61 2.18 -19.81
C ASP A 145 -5.70 1.04 -18.79
N ILE A 146 -4.60 0.76 -18.08
CA ILE A 146 -4.50 -0.26 -17.04
C ILE A 146 -3.85 0.34 -15.81
N VAL A 147 -4.36 -0.02 -14.64
CA VAL A 147 -3.73 0.16 -13.32
C VAL A 147 -3.67 -1.18 -12.60
N ILE A 148 -2.68 -1.36 -11.75
CA ILE A 148 -2.57 -2.51 -10.86
C ILE A 148 -3.15 -2.11 -9.51
N ALA A 149 -4.20 -2.78 -9.08
CA ALA A 149 -4.79 -2.59 -7.76
C ALA A 149 -4.27 -3.65 -6.79
N VAL A 150 -3.65 -3.20 -5.70
CA VAL A 150 -3.23 -4.05 -4.58
C VAL A 150 -4.18 -3.77 -3.42
N ARG A 151 -5.07 -4.72 -3.12
CA ARG A 151 -5.97 -4.65 -1.96
C ARG A 151 -5.35 -5.38 -0.80
N SER A 152 -5.35 -4.75 0.36
CA SER A 152 -4.79 -5.32 1.59
C SER A 152 -5.81 -5.21 2.71
N TYR A 153 -6.04 -6.32 3.40
CA TYR A 153 -6.78 -6.38 4.66
C TYR A 153 -5.77 -6.64 5.77
N VAL A 154 -5.57 -5.64 6.65
CA VAL A 154 -4.50 -5.66 7.65
C VAL A 154 -5.07 -5.95 9.03
N TYR A 155 -4.46 -6.92 9.70
CA TYR A 155 -4.87 -7.43 11.00
C TYR A 155 -3.81 -7.11 12.06
N LEU A 156 -4.28 -6.78 13.26
CA LEU A 156 -3.44 -6.72 14.45
C LEU A 156 -3.05 -8.14 14.90
N GLU A 157 -2.03 -8.27 15.76
CA GLU A 157 -1.60 -9.56 16.32
C GLU A 157 -2.74 -10.30 17.04
N ASN A 158 -3.73 -9.59 17.57
CA ASN A 158 -4.91 -10.17 18.21
C ASN A 158 -5.99 -10.64 17.21
N GLY A 159 -5.72 -10.59 15.92
CA GLY A 159 -6.63 -11.00 14.86
C GLY A 159 -7.68 -9.93 14.45
N ALA A 160 -7.66 -8.74 15.02
CA ALA A 160 -8.62 -7.69 14.67
C ALA A 160 -8.29 -7.05 13.32
N LEU A 161 -9.25 -7.01 12.40
CA LEU A 161 -9.16 -6.26 11.15
C LEU A 161 -9.27 -4.76 11.47
N PHE A 162 -8.23 -3.97 11.20
CA PHE A 162 -8.23 -2.55 11.55
C PHE A 162 -8.00 -1.62 10.35
N GLN A 163 -7.41 -2.13 9.26
CA GLN A 163 -7.14 -1.34 8.07
C GLN A 163 -7.47 -2.14 6.81
N HIS A 164 -8.08 -1.46 5.85
CA HIS A 164 -8.18 -1.89 4.46
C HIS A 164 -7.54 -0.83 3.58
N THR A 165 -6.68 -1.26 2.67
CA THR A 165 -6.02 -0.38 1.69
C THR A 165 -6.28 -0.89 0.29
N GLU A 166 -6.63 -0.01 -0.63
CA GLU A 166 -6.53 -0.24 -2.07
C GLU A 166 -5.47 0.70 -2.64
N SER A 167 -4.27 0.16 -2.92
CA SER A 167 -3.18 0.90 -3.58
C SER A 167 -3.28 0.70 -5.08
N ARG A 168 -3.47 1.79 -5.81
CA ARG A 168 -3.65 1.79 -7.26
C ARG A 168 -2.38 2.32 -7.92
N HIS A 169 -1.70 1.44 -8.65
CA HIS A 169 -0.39 1.70 -9.22
C HIS A 169 -0.47 1.87 -10.73
N ARG A 170 0.34 2.77 -11.26
CA ARG A 170 0.67 2.75 -12.68
C ARG A 170 1.35 1.44 -13.02
N TRP A 171 0.84 0.73 -14.03
CA TRP A 171 1.35 -0.60 -14.41
C TRP A 171 2.80 -0.58 -14.89
N ASP A 172 3.21 0.49 -15.56
CA ASP A 172 4.57 0.67 -16.09
C ASP A 172 5.62 0.93 -15.00
N ARG A 173 5.17 1.33 -13.79
CA ARG A 173 6.01 1.55 -12.60
C ARG A 173 5.86 0.46 -11.54
N PHE A 174 4.98 -0.51 -11.75
CA PHE A 174 4.75 -1.61 -10.82
C PHE A 174 5.55 -2.86 -11.21
N ARG A 175 6.26 -3.41 -10.23
CA ARG A 175 6.95 -4.70 -10.36
C ARG A 175 6.74 -5.51 -9.09
N PHE A 176 6.34 -6.74 -9.26
CA PHE A 176 6.24 -7.73 -8.20
C PHE A 176 7.32 -8.79 -8.35
N VAL A 177 8.05 -9.09 -7.27
CA VAL A 177 9.04 -10.15 -7.23
C VAL A 177 8.86 -10.93 -5.93
N ASP A 178 8.70 -12.24 -6.03
CA ASP A 178 8.65 -13.15 -4.89
C ASP A 178 9.57 -14.35 -5.09
N PHE A 179 10.07 -14.92 -4.00
CA PHE A 179 10.89 -16.12 -4.01
C PHE A 179 10.06 -17.34 -3.60
N ALA A 180 9.52 -18.05 -4.58
CA ALA A 180 8.80 -19.28 -4.36
C ALA A 180 9.74 -20.47 -4.12
N ARG A 181 9.56 -21.19 -3.01
CA ARG A 181 10.21 -22.49 -2.76
C ARG A 181 9.26 -23.61 -3.11
N ARG A 182 9.77 -24.62 -3.83
CA ARG A 182 8.97 -25.82 -4.10
C ARG A 182 8.71 -26.59 -2.80
N VAL A 183 7.44 -26.66 -2.40
CA VAL A 183 6.97 -27.58 -1.37
C VAL A 183 6.46 -28.84 -2.09
N ARG A 184 6.95 -30.02 -1.66
CA ARG A 184 6.36 -31.29 -2.11
C ARG A 184 5.17 -31.58 -1.19
N VAL A 185 3.98 -31.62 -1.74
CA VAL A 185 2.75 -32.06 -1.08
C VAL A 185 2.72 -33.57 -1.12
#